data_2063d8b32bb4f5cb63e143c4074d3f80
#
_entry.id   2063d8b32bb4f5cb63e143c4074d3f80
#
_cell.length_a   1.000
_cell.length_b   1.000
_cell.length_c   1.000
_cell.angle_alpha   90.00
_cell.angle_beta   90.00
_cell.angle_gamma   90.00
#
_symmetry.space_group_name_H-M   'P 1'
#
loop_
_entity.id
_entity.type
_entity.pdbx_description
1 polymer ?
#
loop_
_entity_poly.entity_id
_entity_poly.type
_entity_poly.pdbx_seq_one_letter_code
_entity_poly.pdbx_strand_id
1 'polypeptide(L)'
;VLFDEIEKAHPDVFNILLQVLDDGQITDSKGRKVSFKNTIIIMTSNAGANRIIDPKHLGFSRDITEKQDYEKMKASVMEEVKLMFKPEFINRIDEIIVFHALTEKEVKSIVNIMLRNLAKQVKEQMNIELKYTETLKSALAKESYDKKYGARPLRRMIQNKIEDNLAEEILAEKVKQGD
;
A
#
# COMPACT_ATOMS: atom_id res chain seq x y z
N VAL A 1 -3.56 -15.08 6.32
CA VAL A 1 -2.39 -14.65 7.10
C VAL A 1 -1.61 -13.64 6.27
N LEU A 2 -1.17 -12.53 6.88
CA LEU A 2 -0.36 -11.50 6.22
C LEU A 2 1.03 -11.44 6.88
N PHE A 3 2.06 -11.51 6.06
CA PHE A 3 3.45 -11.23 6.43
C PHE A 3 3.88 -9.94 5.72
N ASP A 4 4.03 -8.87 6.50
CA ASP A 4 4.40 -7.56 5.98
C ASP A 4 5.92 -7.40 6.00
N GLU A 5 6.50 -6.79 4.94
CA GLU A 5 7.93 -6.56 4.77
C GLU A 5 8.78 -7.84 4.94
N ILE A 6 8.40 -8.90 4.20
CA ILE A 6 9.02 -10.23 4.34
C ILE A 6 10.55 -10.22 4.09
N GLU A 7 11.05 -9.27 3.31
CA GLU A 7 12.48 -9.11 3.06
C GLU A 7 13.31 -8.79 4.31
N LYS A 8 12.64 -8.32 5.37
CA LYS A 8 13.28 -8.01 6.67
C LYS A 8 13.31 -9.20 7.63
N ALA A 9 12.67 -10.31 7.26
CA ALA A 9 12.60 -11.49 8.09
C ALA A 9 13.96 -12.20 8.20
N HIS A 10 14.19 -12.85 9.33
CA HIS A 10 15.37 -13.70 9.50
C HIS A 10 15.32 -14.88 8.49
N PRO A 11 16.47 -15.33 7.95
CA PRO A 11 16.53 -16.45 6.99
C PRO A 11 15.78 -17.71 7.41
N ASP A 12 15.75 -18.02 8.70
CA ASP A 12 15.04 -19.19 9.23
C ASP A 12 13.52 -19.12 9.05
N VAL A 13 12.95 -17.92 8.98
CA VAL A 13 11.51 -17.71 8.71
C VAL A 13 11.15 -18.26 7.33
N PHE A 14 12.02 -18.08 6.33
CA PHE A 14 11.80 -18.62 4.99
C PHE A 14 11.77 -20.15 4.96
N ASN A 15 12.57 -20.82 5.80
CA ASN A 15 12.54 -22.28 5.92
C ASN A 15 11.20 -22.79 6.50
N ILE A 16 10.65 -22.05 7.47
CA ILE A 16 9.31 -22.34 8.04
C ILE A 16 8.23 -22.08 7.00
N LEU A 17 8.32 -20.97 6.27
CA LEU A 17 7.37 -20.65 5.21
C LEU A 17 7.40 -21.67 4.07
N LEU A 18 8.56 -22.16 3.68
CA LEU A 18 8.67 -23.24 2.70
C LEU A 18 7.90 -24.48 3.15
N GLN A 19 8.03 -24.89 4.43
CA GLN A 19 7.25 -26.02 4.96
C GLN A 19 5.75 -25.75 4.91
N VAL A 20 5.31 -24.51 5.23
CA VAL A 20 3.90 -24.14 5.13
C VAL A 20 3.39 -24.18 3.69
N LEU A 21 4.19 -23.68 2.73
CA LEU A 21 3.82 -23.62 1.32
C LEU A 21 3.82 -25.00 0.66
N ASP A 22 4.72 -25.90 1.08
CA ASP A 22 4.82 -27.26 0.55
C ASP A 22 3.82 -28.24 1.17
N ASP A 23 3.81 -28.31 2.53
CA ASP A 23 3.07 -29.32 3.27
C ASP A 23 1.69 -28.82 3.72
N GLY A 24 1.44 -27.50 3.65
CA GLY A 24 0.23 -26.87 4.19
C GLY A 24 0.11 -27.01 5.71
N GLN A 25 1.20 -27.28 6.42
CA GLN A 25 1.23 -27.45 7.88
C GLN A 25 2.62 -27.18 8.45
N ILE A 26 2.67 -26.82 9.73
CA ILE A 26 3.93 -26.73 10.50
C ILE A 26 3.81 -27.55 11.78
N THR A 27 4.94 -27.93 12.34
CA THR A 27 5.02 -28.56 13.66
C THR A 27 5.57 -27.53 14.65
N ASP A 28 4.81 -27.25 15.71
CA ASP A 28 5.26 -26.33 16.76
C ASP A 28 6.36 -26.94 17.65
N SER A 29 6.94 -26.12 18.52
CA SER A 29 7.99 -26.55 19.46
C SER A 29 7.55 -27.65 20.45
N LYS A 30 6.23 -27.89 20.57
CA LYS A 30 5.63 -28.93 21.42
C LYS A 30 5.26 -30.20 20.63
N GLY A 31 5.64 -30.28 19.36
CA GLY A 31 5.33 -31.40 18.47
C GLY A 31 3.91 -31.42 17.91
N ARG A 32 3.12 -30.33 18.07
CA ARG A 32 1.76 -30.25 17.56
C ARG A 32 1.75 -29.78 16.11
N LYS A 33 0.98 -30.44 15.25
CA LYS A 33 0.78 -30.05 13.86
C LYS A 33 -0.27 -28.95 13.75
N VAL A 34 0.08 -27.84 13.12
CA VAL A 34 -0.81 -26.72 12.82
C VAL A 34 -1.04 -26.66 11.31
N SER A 35 -2.29 -26.80 10.89
CA SER A 35 -2.67 -26.81 9.47
C SER A 35 -2.91 -25.43 8.93
N PHE A 36 -2.35 -25.15 7.73
CA PHE A 36 -2.54 -23.93 6.92
C PHE A 36 -3.33 -24.21 5.63
N LYS A 37 -3.84 -25.43 5.42
CA LYS A 37 -4.52 -25.85 4.18
C LYS A 37 -5.71 -24.98 3.79
N ASN A 38 -6.40 -24.37 4.79
CA ASN A 38 -7.55 -23.50 4.58
C ASN A 38 -7.20 -22.03 4.81
N THR A 39 -5.96 -21.63 4.53
CA THR A 39 -5.51 -20.26 4.72
C THR A 39 -5.02 -19.66 3.39
N ILE A 40 -5.26 -18.35 3.22
CA ILE A 40 -4.62 -17.54 2.21
C ILE A 40 -3.42 -16.87 2.88
N ILE A 41 -2.22 -17.05 2.30
CA ILE A 41 -1.00 -16.41 2.76
C ILE A 41 -0.69 -15.26 1.82
N ILE A 42 -0.57 -14.07 2.37
CA ILE A 42 -0.21 -12.86 1.64
C ILE A 42 1.11 -12.37 2.21
N MET A 43 2.05 -12.07 1.34
CA MET A 43 3.35 -11.52 1.71
C MET A 43 3.55 -10.20 0.98
N THR A 44 3.98 -9.14 1.68
CA THR A 44 4.36 -7.87 1.07
C THR A 44 5.86 -7.69 1.12
N SER A 45 6.42 -7.00 0.14
CA SER A 45 7.84 -6.68 0.08
C SER A 45 8.08 -5.36 -0.65
N ASN A 46 9.13 -4.64 -0.25
CA ASN A 46 9.67 -3.48 -0.94
C ASN A 46 10.79 -3.83 -1.94
N ALA A 47 10.96 -5.13 -2.25
CA ALA A 47 11.95 -5.59 -3.22
C ALA A 47 11.75 -4.88 -4.58
N GLY A 48 12.80 -4.32 -5.13
CA GLY A 48 12.76 -3.62 -6.42
C GLY A 48 12.06 -2.26 -6.42
N ALA A 49 11.66 -1.71 -5.27
CA ALA A 49 10.99 -0.41 -5.18
C ALA A 49 11.76 0.72 -5.89
N ASN A 50 13.09 0.71 -5.83
CA ASN A 50 13.94 1.70 -6.52
C ASN A 50 13.80 1.62 -8.05
N ARG A 51 13.50 0.46 -8.62
CA ARG A 51 13.27 0.27 -10.06
C ARG A 51 11.96 0.88 -10.52
N ILE A 52 11.00 0.99 -9.62
CA ILE A 52 9.69 1.60 -9.89
C ILE A 52 9.78 3.13 -9.83
N ILE A 53 10.57 3.66 -8.88
CA ILE A 53 10.66 5.09 -8.59
C ILE A 53 11.56 5.83 -9.58
N ASP A 54 12.70 5.24 -9.95
CA ASP A 54 13.68 5.84 -10.87
C ASP A 54 13.82 5.02 -12.17
N PRO A 55 12.97 5.28 -13.15
CA PRO A 55 12.99 4.58 -14.43
C PRO A 55 14.14 4.98 -15.35
N LYS A 56 15.13 5.76 -14.88
CA LYS A 56 16.27 6.27 -15.70
C LYS A 56 17.08 5.18 -16.39
N HIS A 57 16.98 3.93 -15.91
CA HIS A 57 17.63 2.78 -16.54
C HIS A 57 16.79 2.09 -17.63
N LEU A 58 15.54 2.50 -17.80
CA LEU A 58 14.58 1.88 -18.74
C LEU A 58 14.43 2.72 -20.01
N GLY A 59 15.49 3.19 -20.64
CA GLY A 59 15.56 3.88 -21.95
C GLY A 59 14.17 4.24 -22.53
N PHE A 60 13.61 5.40 -22.16
CA PHE A 60 12.33 5.87 -22.67
C PHE A 60 12.42 6.19 -24.15
N SER A 61 11.92 5.30 -25.00
CA SER A 61 11.52 5.65 -26.37
C SER A 61 10.12 6.26 -26.28
N ARG A 62 9.89 7.37 -26.96
CA ARG A 62 8.62 8.14 -26.98
C ARG A 62 7.39 7.38 -27.50
N ASP A 63 7.54 6.15 -27.98
CA ASP A 63 6.50 5.37 -28.67
C ASP A 63 6.07 4.08 -27.93
N ILE A 64 6.37 3.96 -26.61
CA ILE A 64 6.04 2.75 -25.86
C ILE A 64 4.67 2.94 -25.18
N THR A 65 3.79 1.94 -25.32
CA THR A 65 2.47 1.95 -24.66
C THR A 65 2.62 1.73 -23.15
N GLU A 66 1.70 2.29 -22.34
CA GLU A 66 1.67 2.12 -20.87
C GLU A 66 1.80 0.64 -20.44
N LYS A 67 1.21 -0.27 -21.21
CA LYS A 67 1.29 -1.71 -20.97
C LYS A 67 2.72 -2.26 -21.13
N GLN A 68 3.44 -1.79 -22.15
CA GLN A 68 4.83 -2.22 -22.41
C GLN A 68 5.77 -1.66 -21.34
N ASP A 69 5.53 -0.44 -20.86
CA ASP A 69 6.30 0.15 -19.77
C ASP A 69 6.08 -0.61 -18.45
N TYR A 70 4.84 -1.03 -18.17
CA TYR A 70 4.54 -1.86 -17.01
C TYR A 70 5.24 -3.21 -17.09
N GLU A 71 5.23 -3.91 -18.22
CA GLU A 71 5.89 -5.22 -18.37
C GLU A 71 7.43 -5.11 -18.21
N LYS A 72 8.04 -4.06 -18.74
CA LYS A 72 9.48 -3.80 -18.54
C LYS A 72 9.81 -3.52 -17.08
N MET A 73 9.02 -2.67 -16.42
CA MET A 73 9.15 -2.37 -15.01
C MET A 73 9.01 -3.64 -14.17
N LYS A 74 7.96 -4.45 -14.44
CA LYS A 74 7.73 -5.73 -13.78
C LYS A 74 8.89 -6.68 -13.95
N ALA A 75 9.45 -6.81 -15.15
CA ALA A 75 10.62 -7.65 -15.41
C ALA A 75 11.84 -7.21 -14.58
N SER A 76 12.11 -5.91 -14.52
CA SER A 76 13.22 -5.36 -13.73
C SER A 76 13.04 -5.56 -12.22
N VAL A 77 11.81 -5.41 -11.70
CA VAL A 77 11.48 -5.73 -10.29
C VAL A 77 11.68 -7.21 -10.02
N MET A 78 11.24 -8.09 -10.95
CA MET A 78 11.41 -9.53 -10.80
C MET A 78 12.88 -9.98 -10.79
N GLU A 79 13.78 -9.26 -11.47
CA GLU A 79 15.23 -9.51 -11.34
C GLU A 79 15.72 -9.24 -9.91
N GLU A 80 15.32 -8.12 -9.31
CA GLU A 80 15.67 -7.82 -7.91
C GLU A 80 15.07 -8.84 -6.92
N VAL A 81 13.82 -9.25 -7.14
CA VAL A 81 13.17 -10.29 -6.33
C VAL A 81 13.97 -11.60 -6.38
N LYS A 82 14.45 -12.02 -7.57
CA LYS A 82 15.26 -13.22 -7.75
C LYS A 82 16.65 -13.14 -7.11
N LEU A 83 17.18 -11.93 -6.94
CA LEU A 83 18.43 -11.73 -6.21
C LEU A 83 18.25 -11.77 -4.70
N MET A 84 17.08 -11.36 -4.21
CA MET A 84 16.77 -11.26 -2.78
C MET A 84 16.26 -12.57 -2.18
N PHE A 85 15.43 -13.29 -2.92
CA PHE A 85 14.78 -14.51 -2.46
C PHE A 85 15.31 -15.73 -3.21
N LYS A 86 15.46 -16.84 -2.49
CA LYS A 86 15.90 -18.10 -3.09
C LYS A 86 14.90 -18.59 -4.14
N PRO A 87 15.38 -19.20 -5.26
CA PRO A 87 14.52 -19.71 -6.31
C PRO A 87 13.47 -20.70 -5.81
N GLU A 88 13.84 -21.56 -4.85
CA GLU A 88 12.93 -22.53 -4.23
C GLU A 88 11.73 -21.86 -3.56
N PHE A 89 11.94 -20.70 -2.91
CA PHE A 89 10.87 -19.93 -2.27
C PHE A 89 9.95 -19.26 -3.32
N ILE A 90 10.54 -18.64 -4.32
CA ILE A 90 9.77 -17.97 -5.39
C ILE A 90 8.89 -18.97 -6.14
N ASN A 91 9.39 -20.17 -6.40
CA ASN A 91 8.67 -21.22 -7.12
C ASN A 91 7.47 -21.80 -6.34
N ARG A 92 7.33 -21.50 -5.05
CA ARG A 92 6.19 -21.93 -4.22
C ARG A 92 5.12 -20.86 -4.06
N ILE A 93 5.36 -19.67 -4.61
CA ILE A 93 4.39 -18.57 -4.62
C ILE A 93 3.49 -18.74 -5.84
N ASP A 94 2.18 -18.82 -5.62
CA ASP A 94 1.21 -18.99 -6.70
C ASP A 94 1.15 -17.76 -7.62
N GLU A 95 1.23 -16.54 -7.04
CA GLU A 95 1.14 -15.30 -7.79
C GLU A 95 2.00 -14.19 -7.19
N ILE A 96 2.72 -13.47 -8.04
CA ILE A 96 3.47 -12.27 -7.66
C ILE A 96 2.87 -11.05 -8.37
N ILE A 97 2.32 -10.15 -7.58
CA ILE A 97 1.71 -8.89 -8.04
C ILE A 97 2.71 -7.75 -7.84
N VAL A 98 3.07 -7.08 -8.92
CA VAL A 98 3.93 -5.90 -8.88
C VAL A 98 3.06 -4.65 -9.02
N PHE A 99 3.08 -3.78 -8.01
CA PHE A 99 2.37 -2.50 -8.06
C PHE A 99 3.21 -1.45 -8.79
N HIS A 100 2.57 -0.63 -9.61
CA HIS A 100 3.19 0.55 -10.20
C HIS A 100 3.15 1.75 -9.25
N ALA A 101 3.96 2.77 -9.53
CA ALA A 101 3.87 4.03 -8.82
C ALA A 101 2.50 4.70 -9.08
N LEU A 102 1.92 5.31 -8.04
CA LEU A 102 0.64 6.00 -8.17
C LEU A 102 0.75 7.19 -9.13
N THR A 103 -0.23 7.33 -9.99
CA THR A 103 -0.43 8.51 -10.83
C THR A 103 -1.15 9.61 -10.04
N GLU A 104 -1.04 10.87 -10.48
CA GLU A 104 -1.77 11.99 -9.87
C GLU A 104 -3.29 11.76 -9.85
N LYS A 105 -3.84 11.15 -10.90
CA LYS A 105 -5.25 10.78 -10.98
C LYS A 105 -5.66 9.76 -9.91
N GLU A 106 -4.83 8.77 -9.67
CA GLU A 106 -5.06 7.76 -8.63
C GLU A 106 -4.94 8.36 -7.24
N VAL A 107 -3.95 9.24 -7.01
CA VAL A 107 -3.83 9.98 -5.75
C VAL A 107 -5.08 10.83 -5.51
N LYS A 108 -5.63 11.51 -6.52
CA LYS A 108 -6.91 12.24 -6.39
C LYS A 108 -8.07 11.31 -6.02
N SER A 109 -8.11 10.10 -6.56
CA SER A 109 -9.12 9.10 -6.21
C SER A 109 -8.97 8.64 -4.76
N ILE A 110 -7.74 8.45 -4.28
CA ILE A 110 -7.45 8.11 -2.88
C ILE A 110 -7.87 9.25 -1.95
N VAL A 111 -7.56 10.51 -2.29
CA VAL A 111 -8.06 11.70 -1.56
C VAL A 111 -9.57 11.64 -1.38
N ASN A 112 -10.31 11.38 -2.46
CA ASN A 112 -11.76 11.32 -2.42
C ASN A 112 -12.28 10.20 -1.48
N ILE A 113 -11.64 9.03 -1.49
CA ILE A 113 -11.99 7.91 -0.59
C ILE A 113 -11.74 8.32 0.87
N MET A 114 -10.58 8.91 1.16
CA MET A 114 -10.21 9.31 2.52
C MET A 114 -11.14 10.40 3.06
N LEU A 115 -11.43 11.43 2.27
CA LEU A 115 -12.35 12.50 2.67
C LEU A 115 -13.78 11.97 2.89
N ARG A 116 -14.24 11.06 2.05
CA ARG A 116 -15.55 10.42 2.22
C ARG A 116 -15.63 9.61 3.51
N ASN A 117 -14.57 8.86 3.84
CA ASN A 117 -14.50 8.09 5.07
C ASN A 117 -14.49 9.02 6.30
N LEU A 118 -13.71 10.11 6.25
CA LEU A 118 -13.70 11.13 7.30
C LEU A 118 -15.08 11.77 7.47
N ALA A 119 -15.72 12.20 6.38
CA ALA A 119 -17.06 12.78 6.44
C ALA A 119 -18.09 11.81 7.05
N LYS A 120 -18.01 10.53 6.70
CA LYS A 120 -18.86 9.48 7.29
C LYS A 120 -18.60 9.34 8.79
N GLN A 121 -17.34 9.26 9.20
CA GLN A 121 -16.97 9.13 10.62
C GLN A 121 -17.44 10.33 11.46
N VAL A 122 -17.22 11.55 10.96
CA VAL A 122 -17.64 12.80 11.61
C VAL A 122 -19.19 12.84 11.74
N LYS A 123 -19.91 12.42 10.69
CA LYS A 123 -21.37 12.34 10.73
C LYS A 123 -21.88 11.32 11.75
N GLU A 124 -21.28 10.13 11.79
CA GLU A 124 -21.69 9.07 12.71
C GLU A 124 -21.37 9.37 14.18
N GLN A 125 -20.22 9.99 14.45
CA GLN A 125 -19.76 10.24 15.82
C GLN A 125 -20.24 11.56 16.41
N MET A 126 -20.34 12.60 15.59
CA MET A 126 -20.60 13.98 16.04
C MET A 126 -21.88 14.56 15.45
N ASN A 127 -22.55 13.86 14.53
CA ASN A 127 -23.69 14.37 13.76
C ASN A 127 -23.43 15.68 13.03
N ILE A 128 -22.19 15.88 12.55
CA ILE A 128 -21.77 17.05 11.76
C ILE A 128 -21.66 16.64 10.30
N GLU A 129 -22.14 17.46 9.35
CA GLU A 129 -22.07 17.19 7.92
C GLU A 129 -20.84 17.87 7.28
N LEU A 130 -19.78 17.12 7.04
CA LEU A 130 -18.57 17.63 6.40
C LEU A 130 -18.70 17.64 4.87
N LYS A 131 -18.71 18.83 4.28
CA LYS A 131 -18.73 19.05 2.82
C LYS A 131 -17.37 19.52 2.33
N TYR A 132 -16.95 19.03 1.16
CA TYR A 132 -15.67 19.36 0.56
C TYR A 132 -15.79 19.56 -0.96
N THR A 133 -14.97 20.47 -1.51
CA THR A 133 -15.01 20.86 -2.91
C THR A 133 -14.03 20.05 -3.77
N GLU A 134 -14.25 20.03 -5.08
CA GLU A 134 -13.28 19.45 -6.04
C GLU A 134 -11.95 20.21 -6.05
N THR A 135 -11.97 21.51 -5.76
CA THR A 135 -10.75 22.31 -5.62
C THR A 135 -9.89 21.84 -4.47
N LEU A 136 -10.49 21.56 -3.31
CA LEU A 136 -9.78 20.98 -2.15
C LEU A 136 -9.15 19.63 -2.49
N LYS A 137 -9.91 18.72 -3.13
CA LYS A 137 -9.39 17.41 -3.55
C LYS A 137 -8.17 17.54 -4.46
N SER A 138 -8.24 18.45 -5.43
CA SER A 138 -7.16 18.69 -6.38
C SER A 138 -5.93 19.31 -5.70
N ALA A 139 -6.13 20.24 -4.77
CA ALA A 139 -5.05 20.85 -3.99
C ALA A 139 -4.34 19.81 -3.11
N LEU A 140 -5.09 18.99 -2.36
CA LEU A 140 -4.55 17.91 -1.54
C LEU A 140 -3.80 16.89 -2.39
N ALA A 141 -4.36 16.47 -3.53
CA ALA A 141 -3.71 15.53 -4.42
C ALA A 141 -2.37 16.06 -4.93
N LYS A 142 -2.34 17.30 -5.41
CA LYS A 142 -1.13 17.95 -5.95
C LYS A 142 -0.04 18.13 -4.89
N GLU A 143 -0.42 18.57 -3.70
CA GLU A 143 0.52 18.83 -2.60
C GLU A 143 1.07 17.52 -1.99
N SER A 144 0.26 16.47 -1.95
CA SER A 144 0.65 15.16 -1.38
C SER A 144 1.31 14.22 -2.38
N TYR A 145 1.33 14.58 -3.68
CA TYR A 145 1.88 13.71 -4.71
C TYR A 145 3.40 13.62 -4.59
N ASP A 146 3.87 12.48 -4.13
CA ASP A 146 5.28 12.13 -4.08
C ASP A 146 5.47 10.73 -4.67
N LYS A 147 6.25 10.62 -5.74
CA LYS A 147 6.53 9.34 -6.39
C LYS A 147 7.22 8.34 -5.47
N LYS A 148 7.97 8.82 -4.49
CA LYS A 148 8.76 7.98 -3.58
C LYS A 148 7.92 7.45 -2.40
N TYR A 149 7.05 8.29 -1.85
CA TYR A 149 6.30 7.97 -0.64
C TYR A 149 4.84 7.58 -0.90
N GLY A 150 4.39 7.67 -2.16
CA GLY A 150 3.04 7.31 -2.56
C GLY A 150 1.96 8.13 -1.83
N ALA A 151 0.96 7.45 -1.28
CA ALA A 151 -0.14 8.10 -0.56
C ALA A 151 0.08 8.28 0.96
N ARG A 152 1.23 7.85 1.51
CA ARG A 152 1.52 7.98 2.96
C ARG A 152 1.51 9.43 3.46
N PRO A 153 2.08 10.43 2.74
CA PRO A 153 2.02 11.83 3.15
C PRO A 153 0.60 12.39 3.19
N LEU A 154 -0.29 11.88 2.33
CA LEU A 154 -1.67 12.33 2.21
C LEU A 154 -2.47 12.16 3.51
N ARG A 155 -2.30 11.04 4.21
CA ARG A 155 -3.01 10.80 5.48
C ARG A 155 -2.66 11.86 6.53
N ARG A 156 -1.37 12.15 6.69
CA ARG A 156 -0.91 13.20 7.62
C ARG A 156 -1.42 14.58 7.21
N MET A 157 -1.46 14.86 5.92
CA MET A 157 -1.95 16.14 5.40
C MET A 157 -3.44 16.32 5.66
N ILE A 158 -4.26 15.29 5.44
CA ILE A 158 -5.70 15.32 5.76
C ILE A 158 -5.89 15.51 7.26
N GLN A 159 -5.15 14.78 8.08
CA GLN A 159 -5.19 14.95 9.53
C GLN A 159 -4.89 16.40 9.92
N ASN A 160 -3.71 16.91 9.56
CA ASN A 160 -3.29 18.26 10.00
C ASN A 160 -4.13 19.39 9.43
N LYS A 161 -4.58 19.27 8.15
CA LYS A 161 -5.29 20.37 7.47
C LYS A 161 -6.81 20.33 7.64
N ILE A 162 -7.36 19.18 7.98
CA ILE A 162 -8.82 19.02 8.06
C ILE A 162 -9.25 18.57 9.44
N GLU A 163 -8.74 17.44 9.93
CA GLU A 163 -9.16 16.87 11.22
C GLU A 163 -8.79 17.79 12.38
N ASP A 164 -7.53 18.25 12.45
CA ASP A 164 -7.07 19.14 13.51
C ASP A 164 -7.80 20.50 13.48
N ASN A 165 -7.96 21.11 12.28
CA ASN A 165 -8.71 22.35 12.15
C ASN A 165 -10.19 22.20 12.51
N LEU A 166 -10.82 21.08 12.12
CA LEU A 166 -12.20 20.79 12.51
C LEU A 166 -12.32 20.65 14.03
N ALA A 167 -11.37 19.97 14.66
CA ALA A 167 -11.33 19.81 16.11
C ALA A 167 -11.18 21.16 16.82
N GLU A 168 -10.33 22.06 16.31
CA GLU A 168 -10.18 23.43 16.86
C GLU A 168 -11.47 24.25 16.73
N GLU A 169 -12.17 24.18 15.59
CA GLU A 169 -13.43 24.90 15.38
C GLU A 169 -14.56 24.35 16.28
N ILE A 170 -14.57 23.03 16.56
CA ILE A 170 -15.51 22.42 17.50
C ILE A 170 -15.19 22.87 18.93
N LEU A 171 -13.91 22.86 19.33
CA LEU A 171 -13.49 23.31 20.68
C LEU A 171 -13.77 24.79 20.91
N ALA A 172 -13.69 25.60 19.84
CA ALA A 172 -14.02 27.01 19.87
C ALA A 172 -15.54 27.27 19.82
N GLU A 173 -16.38 26.23 19.86
CA GLU A 173 -17.85 26.28 19.78
C GLU A 173 -18.42 26.92 18.51
N LYS A 174 -17.59 27.05 17.45
CA LYS A 174 -18.01 27.60 16.16
C LYS A 174 -18.74 26.58 15.30
N VAL A 175 -18.42 25.30 15.48
CA VAL A 175 -19.10 24.15 14.86
C VAL A 175 -19.74 23.31 15.96
N LYS A 176 -21.03 23.01 15.83
CA LYS A 176 -21.83 22.30 16.84
C LYS A 176 -22.44 21.02 16.27
N GLN A 177 -22.87 20.15 17.17
CA GLN A 177 -23.60 18.96 16.79
C GLN A 177 -24.86 19.34 15.98
N GLY A 178 -25.00 18.78 14.79
CA GLY A 178 -26.11 19.03 13.88
C GLY A 178 -25.82 20.00 12.73
N ASP A 179 -24.64 20.65 12.70
CA ASP A 179 -24.22 21.53 11.62
C ASP A 179 -23.88 20.74 10.34
#